data_30e8edf327f65d4eba4869a493db429b
#
_entry.id   30e8edf327f65d4eba4869a493db429b
#
_cell.length_a   1.000
_cell.length_b   1.000
_cell.length_c   1.000
_cell.angle_alpha   90.00
_cell.angle_beta   90.00
_cell.angle_gamma   90.00
#
_symmetry.space_group_name_H-M   'P 1'
#
loop_
_entity.id
_entity.type
_entity.pdbx_description
1 polymer ?
#
loop_
_entity_poly.entity_id
_entity_poly.type
_entity_poly.pdbx_seq_one_letter_code
_entity_poly.pdbx_strand_id
1 'polypeptide(L)'
;MEKLNISEFKSPEDIPIGTILVQHWCNSSTFFKVIGTSKRSVLIIKMPSKQTHFEHEGGGTGYSYKVPDEETLQNVEATYKACNKKYGFDVLKGTRDQFDEAKRIAEANKENFWDDYEVVSNYRDCLTPKRIMAKFLEDGLCIPGYFKGSGCGPMQIWNGEEVSDYYN
;
A
#
# COMPACT_ATOMS: atom_id res chain seq x y z
N MET A 1 0.87 -13.59 -22.07
CA MET A 1 0.00 -13.82 -20.89
C MET A 1 -1.29 -13.04 -21.11
N GLU A 2 -2.43 -13.70 -21.02
CA GLU A 2 -3.72 -13.00 -21.01
C GLU A 2 -3.77 -12.02 -19.82
N LYS A 3 -4.19 -10.79 -20.09
CA LYS A 3 -4.39 -9.79 -19.05
C LYS A 3 -5.62 -10.22 -18.24
N LEU A 4 -5.40 -10.71 -17.03
CA LEU A 4 -6.51 -11.00 -16.10
C LEU A 4 -7.24 -9.71 -15.77
N ASN A 5 -8.54 -9.70 -15.97
CA ASN A 5 -9.40 -8.59 -15.62
C ASN A 5 -10.26 -8.97 -14.40
N ILE A 6 -10.39 -8.07 -13.44
CA ILE A 6 -11.21 -8.29 -12.24
C ILE A 6 -12.66 -8.66 -12.61
N SER A 7 -13.21 -8.09 -13.68
CA SER A 7 -14.58 -8.37 -14.13
C SER A 7 -14.83 -9.83 -14.54
N GLU A 8 -13.78 -10.60 -14.83
CA GLU A 8 -13.86 -12.00 -15.21
C GLU A 8 -14.04 -12.94 -14.01
N PHE A 9 -13.74 -12.47 -12.80
CA PHE A 9 -13.94 -13.23 -11.58
C PHE A 9 -15.41 -13.20 -11.14
N LYS A 10 -15.88 -14.31 -10.58
CA LYS A 10 -17.25 -14.41 -10.05
C LYS A 10 -17.38 -13.83 -8.65
N SER A 11 -16.30 -13.85 -7.89
CA SER A 11 -16.24 -13.44 -6.49
C SER A 11 -14.86 -12.89 -6.16
N PRO A 12 -14.73 -11.99 -5.17
CA PRO A 12 -13.42 -11.58 -4.67
C PRO A 12 -12.54 -12.74 -4.21
N GLU A 13 -13.13 -13.86 -3.77
CA GLU A 13 -12.39 -15.08 -3.35
C GLU A 13 -11.60 -15.71 -4.51
N ASP A 14 -11.97 -15.45 -5.75
CA ASP A 14 -11.27 -15.94 -6.93
C ASP A 14 -9.99 -15.16 -7.22
N ILE A 15 -9.80 -14.00 -6.59
CA ILE A 15 -8.59 -13.20 -6.70
C ILE A 15 -7.50 -13.83 -5.81
N PRO A 16 -6.37 -14.30 -6.37
CA PRO A 16 -5.32 -14.93 -5.56
C PRO A 16 -4.75 -13.97 -4.51
N ILE A 17 -4.49 -14.49 -3.31
CA ILE A 17 -3.74 -13.78 -2.28
C ILE A 17 -2.35 -13.46 -2.82
N GLY A 18 -1.87 -12.25 -2.61
CA GLY A 18 -0.61 -11.74 -3.15
C GLY A 18 -0.75 -11.02 -4.48
N THR A 19 -1.95 -11.02 -5.11
CA THR A 19 -2.21 -10.24 -6.32
C THR A 19 -1.93 -8.76 -6.06
N ILE A 20 -1.19 -8.13 -6.97
CA ILE A 20 -0.96 -6.69 -6.95
C ILE A 20 -2.06 -6.01 -7.76
N LEU A 21 -2.73 -5.06 -7.13
CA LEU A 21 -3.71 -4.19 -7.75
C LEU A 21 -3.11 -2.81 -7.96
N VAL A 22 -3.61 -2.09 -8.93
CA VAL A 22 -3.27 -0.68 -9.17
C VAL A 22 -4.55 0.14 -9.25
N GLN A 23 -4.54 1.31 -8.64
CA GLN A 23 -5.57 2.33 -8.81
C GLN A 23 -4.95 3.57 -9.42
N HIS A 24 -5.53 4.02 -10.53
CA HIS A 24 -5.22 5.30 -11.13
C HIS A 24 -6.13 6.37 -10.54
N TRP A 25 -5.55 7.50 -10.12
CA TRP A 25 -6.29 8.62 -9.57
C TRP A 25 -5.63 9.93 -9.98
N CYS A 26 -6.39 10.80 -10.63
CA CYS A 26 -5.85 12.01 -11.24
C CYS A 26 -4.61 11.70 -12.11
N ASN A 27 -3.47 12.30 -11.77
CA ASN A 27 -2.20 12.13 -12.47
C ASN A 27 -1.26 11.09 -11.83
N SER A 28 -1.78 10.31 -10.88
CA SER A 28 -0.99 9.38 -10.08
C SER A 28 -1.57 7.97 -10.09
N SER A 29 -0.74 7.02 -9.71
CA SER A 29 -1.12 5.62 -9.52
C SER A 29 -0.60 5.11 -8.20
N THR A 30 -1.34 4.21 -7.57
CA THR A 30 -0.93 3.57 -6.32
C THR A 30 -1.12 2.07 -6.42
N PHE A 31 -0.15 1.32 -5.93
CA PHE A 31 -0.21 -0.13 -5.87
C PHE A 31 -0.75 -0.61 -4.52
N PHE A 32 -1.45 -1.74 -4.58
CA PHE A 32 -1.99 -2.42 -3.40
C PHE A 32 -1.75 -3.93 -3.53
N LYS A 33 -1.58 -4.60 -2.39
CA LYS A 33 -1.44 -6.05 -2.34
C LYS A 33 -2.66 -6.66 -1.68
N VAL A 34 -3.24 -7.65 -2.31
CA VAL A 34 -4.33 -8.45 -1.72
C VAL A 34 -3.73 -9.40 -0.68
N ILE A 35 -4.14 -9.24 0.57
CA ILE A 35 -3.68 -10.05 1.70
C ILE A 35 -4.77 -10.95 2.28
N GLY A 36 -6.01 -10.76 1.84
CA GLY A 36 -7.13 -11.57 2.24
C GLY A 36 -8.34 -11.31 1.34
N THR A 37 -9.24 -12.28 1.28
CA THR A 37 -10.47 -12.20 0.51
C THR A 37 -11.65 -12.82 1.24
N SER A 38 -12.84 -12.41 0.87
CA SER A 38 -14.11 -13.02 1.26
C SER A 38 -15.06 -13.01 0.08
N LYS A 39 -16.25 -13.60 0.24
CA LYS A 39 -17.28 -13.59 -0.83
C LYS A 39 -17.67 -12.19 -1.32
N ARG A 40 -17.46 -11.16 -0.50
CA ARG A 40 -17.93 -9.79 -0.78
C ARG A 40 -16.85 -8.71 -0.70
N SER A 41 -15.61 -9.06 -0.34
CA SER A 41 -14.59 -8.06 -0.11
C SER A 41 -13.18 -8.58 -0.35
N VAL A 42 -12.27 -7.65 -0.58
CA VAL A 42 -10.83 -7.87 -0.51
C VAL A 42 -10.24 -7.12 0.68
N LEU A 43 -9.23 -7.70 1.31
CA LEU A 43 -8.40 -7.06 2.32
C LEU A 43 -7.08 -6.69 1.67
N ILE A 44 -6.74 -5.42 1.66
CA ILE A 44 -5.57 -4.90 0.97
C ILE A 44 -4.67 -4.09 1.90
N ILE A 45 -3.41 -4.01 1.53
CA ILE A 45 -2.44 -3.04 2.06
C ILE A 45 -1.91 -2.20 0.91
N LYS A 46 -1.52 -0.96 1.19
CA LYS A 46 -0.81 -0.14 0.22
C LYS A 46 0.60 -0.70 0.02
N MET A 47 1.06 -0.76 -1.23
CA MET A 47 2.41 -1.18 -1.57
C MET A 47 3.32 0.04 -1.72
N PRO A 48 4.54 0.00 -1.17
CA PRO A 48 5.57 0.94 -1.59
C PRO A 48 5.84 0.80 -3.08
N SER A 49 6.31 1.85 -3.70
CA SER A 49 6.76 1.83 -5.09
C SER A 49 8.17 2.37 -5.20
N LYS A 50 8.92 1.93 -6.19
CA LYS A 50 10.21 2.48 -6.55
C LYS A 50 10.17 3.08 -7.95
N GLN A 51 10.75 4.28 -8.07
CA GLN A 51 10.92 4.93 -9.36
C GLN A 51 11.96 4.17 -10.19
N THR A 52 11.63 3.87 -11.43
CA THR A 52 12.53 3.23 -12.39
C THR A 52 13.26 4.26 -13.24
N HIS A 53 12.54 5.24 -13.75
CA HIS A 53 13.11 6.36 -14.50
C HIS A 53 12.16 7.57 -14.52
N PHE A 54 12.65 8.68 -15.04
CA PHE A 54 11.90 9.92 -15.18
C PHE A 54 12.12 10.48 -16.59
N GLU A 55 11.04 10.89 -17.27
CA GLU A 55 11.09 11.54 -18.57
C GLU A 55 10.69 13.02 -18.42
N HIS A 56 11.59 13.92 -18.76
CA HIS A 56 11.33 15.34 -18.74
C HIS A 56 10.64 15.79 -20.05
N GLU A 57 9.58 16.57 -19.89
CA GLU A 57 8.92 17.24 -21.05
C GLU A 57 9.35 18.71 -21.21
N GLY A 58 10.02 19.28 -20.22
CA GLY A 58 10.41 20.67 -20.14
C GLY A 58 9.57 21.46 -19.14
N GLY A 59 10.02 22.66 -18.78
CA GLY A 59 9.28 23.54 -17.87
C GLY A 59 9.03 22.99 -16.45
N GLY A 60 9.78 21.96 -16.05
CA GLY A 60 9.58 21.30 -14.75
C GLY A 60 8.52 20.20 -14.74
N THR A 61 7.94 19.89 -15.91
CA THR A 61 6.95 18.83 -16.06
C THR A 61 7.57 17.53 -16.57
N GLY A 62 6.92 16.41 -16.37
CA GLY A 62 7.37 15.12 -16.87
C GLY A 62 6.62 13.92 -16.30
N TYR A 63 7.09 12.75 -16.68
CA TYR A 63 6.55 11.47 -16.21
C TYR A 63 7.55 10.74 -15.32
N SER A 64 7.11 10.31 -14.14
CA SER A 64 7.84 9.37 -13.30
C SER A 64 7.26 7.97 -13.50
N TYR A 65 8.13 7.03 -13.85
CA TYR A 65 7.76 5.64 -14.03
C TYR A 65 8.13 4.84 -12.78
N LYS A 66 7.25 3.95 -12.36
CA LYS A 66 7.42 3.18 -11.12
C LYS A 66 6.84 1.78 -11.21
N VAL A 67 7.33 0.94 -10.33
CA VAL A 67 6.86 -0.45 -10.11
C VAL A 67 6.62 -0.68 -8.62
N PRO A 68 5.83 -1.70 -8.24
CA PRO A 68 5.71 -2.10 -6.83
C PRO A 68 7.07 -2.50 -6.26
N ASP A 69 7.30 -2.17 -4.99
CA ASP A 69 8.55 -2.45 -4.27
C ASP A 69 8.32 -3.44 -3.13
N GLU A 70 8.34 -4.73 -3.46
CA GLU A 70 8.16 -5.82 -2.50
C GLU A 70 9.29 -5.89 -1.47
N GLU A 71 10.52 -5.56 -1.86
CA GLU A 71 11.67 -5.56 -0.96
C GLU A 71 11.51 -4.53 0.15
N THR A 72 11.13 -3.30 -0.20
CA THR A 72 10.84 -2.26 0.80
C THR A 72 9.67 -2.66 1.69
N LEU A 73 8.61 -3.28 1.16
CA LEU A 73 7.49 -3.76 1.96
C LEU A 73 7.96 -4.78 3.01
N GLN A 74 8.75 -5.77 2.61
CA GLN A 74 9.29 -6.79 3.52
C GLN A 74 10.18 -6.17 4.60
N ASN A 75 11.03 -5.21 4.24
CA ASN A 75 11.89 -4.51 5.19
C ASN A 75 11.08 -3.68 6.21
N VAL A 76 10.04 -3.00 5.76
CA VAL A 76 9.14 -2.23 6.64
C VAL A 76 8.36 -3.14 7.57
N GLU A 77 7.85 -4.27 7.10
CA GLU A 77 7.18 -5.27 7.94
C GLU A 77 8.11 -5.84 9.00
N ALA A 78 9.36 -6.16 8.63
CA ALA A 78 10.36 -6.65 9.58
C ALA A 78 10.70 -5.59 10.63
N THR A 79 10.87 -4.34 10.24
CA THR A 79 11.12 -3.21 11.14
C THR A 79 9.96 -3.00 12.11
N TYR A 80 8.73 -3.06 11.62
CA TYR A 80 7.52 -2.94 12.45
C TYR A 80 7.44 -4.04 13.51
N LYS A 81 7.67 -5.29 13.13
CA LYS A 81 7.71 -6.42 14.07
C LYS A 81 8.81 -6.25 15.10
N ALA A 82 9.99 -5.81 14.69
CA ALA A 82 11.12 -5.57 15.59
C ALA A 82 10.83 -4.43 16.58
N CYS A 83 10.23 -3.33 16.13
CA CYS A 83 9.79 -2.23 17.01
C CYS A 83 8.76 -2.70 18.02
N ASN A 84 7.73 -3.42 17.60
CA ASN A 84 6.69 -3.93 18.50
C ASN A 84 7.26 -4.88 19.55
N LYS A 85 8.20 -5.73 19.16
CA LYS A 85 8.91 -6.62 20.10
C LYS A 85 9.79 -5.85 21.09
N LYS A 86 10.53 -4.85 20.59
CA LYS A 86 11.45 -4.04 21.40
C LYS A 86 10.72 -3.23 22.47
N TYR A 87 9.61 -2.63 22.12
CA TYR A 87 8.85 -1.72 22.99
C TYR A 87 7.67 -2.39 23.71
N GLY A 88 7.27 -3.59 23.30
CA GLY A 88 6.24 -4.39 23.97
C GLY A 88 4.79 -3.98 23.67
N PHE A 89 4.55 -3.18 22.64
CA PHE A 89 3.21 -2.79 22.17
C PHE A 89 3.20 -2.51 20.67
N ASP A 90 2.02 -2.40 20.07
CA ASP A 90 1.86 -1.99 18.68
C ASP A 90 2.15 -0.49 18.54
N VAL A 91 3.33 -0.14 18.02
CA VAL A 91 3.79 1.26 17.92
C VAL A 91 2.89 2.14 17.05
N LEU A 92 2.08 1.58 16.16
CA LEU A 92 1.10 2.36 15.37
C LEU A 92 -0.20 2.66 16.13
N LYS A 93 -0.43 2.00 17.26
CA LYS A 93 -1.66 2.10 18.07
C LYS A 93 -1.40 2.45 19.54
N GLY A 94 -0.17 2.86 19.86
CA GLY A 94 0.24 3.14 21.23
C GLY A 94 -0.50 4.29 21.89
N THR A 95 -0.65 4.20 23.21
CA THR A 95 -1.09 5.29 24.06
C THR A 95 0.07 6.22 24.41
N ARG A 96 -0.23 7.41 24.94
CA ARG A 96 0.81 8.34 25.40
C ARG A 96 1.76 7.70 26.42
N ASP A 97 1.23 6.97 27.39
CA ASP A 97 2.05 6.33 28.42
C ASP A 97 2.97 5.26 27.84
N GLN A 98 2.50 4.50 26.83
CA GLN A 98 3.31 3.54 26.10
C GLN A 98 4.43 4.22 25.31
N PHE A 99 4.17 5.36 24.69
CA PHE A 99 5.20 6.13 24.00
C PHE A 99 6.24 6.70 24.97
N ASP A 100 5.82 7.17 26.13
CA ASP A 100 6.74 7.69 27.16
C ASP A 100 7.64 6.56 27.72
N GLU A 101 7.11 5.35 27.88
CA GLU A 101 7.90 4.17 28.25
C GLU A 101 8.86 3.75 27.13
N ALA A 102 8.42 3.77 25.87
CA ALA A 102 9.26 3.45 24.72
C ALA A 102 10.46 4.41 24.60
N LYS A 103 10.24 5.70 24.87
CA LYS A 103 11.33 6.69 24.91
C LYS A 103 12.35 6.35 26.00
N ARG A 104 11.90 5.96 27.20
CA ARG A 104 12.81 5.54 28.27
C ARG A 104 13.62 4.30 27.92
N ILE A 105 12.99 3.32 27.27
CA ILE A 105 13.68 2.11 26.79
C ILE A 105 14.74 2.47 25.74
N ALA A 106 14.41 3.32 24.77
CA ALA A 106 15.35 3.75 23.75
C ALA A 106 16.53 4.53 24.33
N GLU A 107 16.26 5.49 25.22
CA GLU A 107 17.31 6.29 25.89
C GLU A 107 18.27 5.41 26.71
N ALA A 108 17.76 4.39 27.41
CA ALA A 108 18.59 3.44 28.15
C ALA A 108 19.56 2.66 27.23
N ASN A 109 19.21 2.48 25.97
CA ASN A 109 20.05 1.85 24.94
C ASN A 109 20.84 2.88 24.09
N LYS A 110 20.84 4.15 24.46
CA LYS A 110 21.44 5.25 23.69
C LYS A 110 20.87 5.39 22.27
N GLU A 111 19.59 5.11 22.13
CA GLU A 111 18.83 5.19 20.89
C GLU A 111 17.73 6.25 21.01
N ASN A 112 17.12 6.63 19.89
CA ASN A 112 15.99 7.54 19.85
C ASN A 112 14.74 6.79 19.35
N PHE A 113 13.70 6.75 20.20
CA PHE A 113 12.42 6.14 19.84
C PHE A 113 11.82 6.72 18.54
N TRP A 114 11.95 8.02 18.34
CA TRP A 114 11.35 8.68 17.18
C TRP A 114 11.98 8.27 15.85
N ASP A 115 13.26 7.89 15.85
CA ASP A 115 13.91 7.38 14.65
C ASP A 115 13.31 6.03 14.23
N ASP A 116 13.07 5.13 15.19
CA ASP A 116 12.38 3.86 14.93
C ASP A 116 10.91 4.08 14.52
N TYR A 117 10.21 4.98 15.21
CA TYR A 117 8.81 5.29 14.96
C TYR A 117 8.60 5.94 13.58
N GLU A 118 9.47 6.84 13.15
CA GLU A 118 9.36 7.53 11.86
C GLU A 118 9.43 6.55 10.69
N VAL A 119 10.35 5.59 10.74
CA VAL A 119 10.47 4.54 9.72
C VAL A 119 9.15 3.78 9.57
N VAL A 120 8.52 3.41 10.69
CA VAL A 120 7.26 2.65 10.68
C VAL A 120 6.07 3.54 10.30
N SER A 121 5.99 4.75 10.85
CA SER A 121 4.84 5.64 10.64
C SER A 121 4.74 6.18 9.20
N ASN A 122 5.87 6.37 8.53
CA ASN A 122 5.91 6.77 7.13
C ASN A 122 5.29 5.71 6.18
N TYR A 123 5.25 4.45 6.62
CA TYR A 123 4.65 3.34 5.89
C TYR A 123 3.38 2.79 6.54
N ARG A 124 2.69 3.61 7.34
CA ARG A 124 1.47 3.19 8.06
C ARG A 124 0.46 2.48 7.17
N ASP A 125 0.18 3.00 5.98
CA ASP A 125 -0.81 2.42 5.06
C ASP A 125 -0.37 1.08 4.45
N CYS A 126 0.94 0.81 4.43
CA CYS A 126 1.49 -0.48 4.06
C CYS A 126 1.35 -1.54 5.17
N LEU A 127 1.18 -1.09 6.41
CA LEU A 127 1.11 -1.94 7.61
C LEU A 127 -0.30 -2.04 8.20
N THR A 128 -1.25 -1.24 7.70
CA THR A 128 -2.62 -1.20 8.18
C THR A 128 -3.56 -1.70 7.09
N PRO A 129 -4.06 -2.94 7.20
CA PRO A 129 -4.99 -3.50 6.22
C PRO A 129 -6.29 -2.69 6.14
N LYS A 130 -6.81 -2.57 4.91
CA LYS A 130 -8.12 -1.98 4.63
C LYS A 130 -8.99 -2.95 3.87
N ARG A 131 -10.24 -3.09 4.32
CA ARG A 131 -11.25 -3.89 3.63
C ARG A 131 -11.97 -3.05 2.60
N ILE A 132 -12.02 -3.53 1.36
CA ILE A 132 -12.78 -2.92 0.26
C ILE A 132 -13.92 -3.87 -0.12
N MET A 133 -15.14 -3.37 -0.03
CA MET A 133 -16.33 -4.12 -0.45
C MET A 133 -16.41 -4.14 -1.97
N ALA A 134 -16.58 -5.32 -2.53
CA ALA A 134 -16.79 -5.50 -3.97
C ALA A 134 -18.17 -5.04 -4.38
N LYS A 135 -18.32 -4.66 -5.65
CA LYS A 135 -19.57 -4.44 -6.34
C LYS A 135 -19.74 -5.48 -7.43
N PHE A 136 -20.95 -6.00 -7.56
CA PHE A 136 -21.34 -6.95 -8.61
C PHE A 136 -22.17 -6.19 -9.64
N LEU A 137 -21.53 -5.81 -10.75
CA LEU A 137 -22.12 -5.04 -11.83
C LEU A 137 -22.59 -5.96 -12.96
N GLU A 138 -23.35 -5.44 -13.92
CA GLU A 138 -23.82 -6.22 -15.08
C GLU A 138 -22.65 -6.76 -15.91
N ASP A 139 -21.57 -6.01 -16.03
CA ASP A 139 -20.34 -6.36 -16.76
C ASP A 139 -19.33 -7.14 -15.93
N GLY A 140 -19.65 -7.48 -14.67
CA GLY A 140 -18.85 -8.34 -13.82
C GLY A 140 -18.45 -7.75 -12.47
N LEU A 141 -17.46 -8.37 -11.84
CA LEU A 141 -16.93 -7.97 -10.54
C LEU A 141 -16.17 -6.63 -10.66
N CYS A 142 -16.42 -5.75 -9.70
CA CYS A 142 -15.70 -4.48 -9.56
C CYS A 142 -15.18 -4.34 -8.13
N ILE A 143 -13.90 -4.04 -7.98
CA ILE A 143 -13.32 -3.62 -6.72
C ILE A 143 -13.18 -2.09 -6.76
N PRO A 144 -14.01 -1.35 -6.01
CA PRO A 144 -13.92 0.11 -5.92
C PRO A 144 -12.54 0.54 -5.42
N GLY A 145 -12.16 1.78 -5.69
CA GLY A 145 -10.86 2.28 -5.28
C GLY A 145 -10.69 2.47 -3.77
N TYR A 146 -9.46 2.43 -3.34
CA TYR A 146 -9.02 2.89 -2.01
C TYR A 146 -9.24 4.40 -1.90
N PHE A 147 -8.86 5.16 -2.93
CA PHE A 147 -9.15 6.58 -3.07
C PHE A 147 -10.53 6.76 -3.71
N LYS A 148 -11.28 7.72 -3.18
CA LYS A 148 -12.65 8.04 -3.62
C LYS A 148 -12.70 9.47 -4.12
N GLY A 149 -13.58 9.73 -5.09
CA GLY A 149 -13.81 11.06 -5.64
C GLY A 149 -13.69 11.11 -7.15
N SER A 150 -13.87 12.30 -7.72
CA SER A 150 -13.72 12.53 -9.17
C SER A 150 -12.26 12.31 -9.59
N GLY A 151 -12.06 11.62 -10.70
CA GLY A 151 -10.73 11.28 -11.20
C GLY A 151 -10.13 10.02 -10.59
N CYS A 152 -10.84 9.33 -9.68
CA CYS A 152 -10.41 8.06 -9.12
C CYS A 152 -11.13 6.91 -9.83
N GLY A 153 -10.37 6.01 -10.45
CA GLY A 153 -10.89 4.80 -11.07
C GLY A 153 -11.05 3.64 -10.08
N PRO A 154 -11.64 2.52 -10.53
CA PRO A 154 -11.65 1.28 -9.77
C PRO A 154 -10.26 0.65 -9.73
N MET A 155 -10.08 -0.35 -8.85
CA MET A 155 -8.88 -1.18 -8.83
C MET A 155 -8.79 -2.03 -10.10
N GLN A 156 -7.57 -2.21 -10.59
CA GLN A 156 -7.25 -3.10 -11.71
C GLN A 156 -6.12 -4.03 -11.28
N ILE A 157 -6.03 -5.21 -11.88
CA ILE A 157 -4.89 -6.09 -11.67
C ILE A 157 -3.68 -5.48 -12.39
N TRP A 158 -2.58 -5.33 -11.65
CA TRP A 158 -1.33 -4.87 -12.24
C TRP A 158 -0.80 -5.90 -13.24
N ASN A 159 -0.46 -5.43 -14.43
CA ASN A 159 -0.05 -6.27 -15.55
C ASN A 159 1.45 -6.60 -15.61
N GLY A 160 2.22 -6.17 -14.60
CA GLY A 160 3.67 -6.36 -14.55
C GLY A 160 4.49 -5.27 -15.26
N GLU A 161 3.83 -4.30 -15.89
CA GLU A 161 4.49 -3.19 -16.57
C GLU A 161 4.61 -1.96 -15.67
N GLU A 162 5.60 -1.10 -15.96
CA GLU A 162 5.73 0.19 -15.27
C GLU A 162 4.47 1.03 -15.42
N VAL A 163 4.11 1.75 -14.40
CA VAL A 163 3.06 2.79 -14.45
C VAL A 163 3.68 4.17 -14.35
N SER A 164 3.05 5.15 -14.98
CA SER A 164 3.53 6.53 -14.98
C SER A 164 2.65 7.44 -14.15
N ASP A 165 3.28 8.35 -13.41
CA ASP A 165 2.66 9.49 -12.77
C ASP A 165 3.12 10.75 -13.48
N TYR A 166 2.20 11.68 -13.73
CA TYR A 166 2.50 12.96 -14.37
C TYR A 166 2.68 14.06 -13.32
N TYR A 167 3.77 14.81 -13.46
CA TYR A 167 4.11 15.96 -12.63
C TYR A 167 4.02 17.25 -13.41
N ASN A 168 3.38 18.22 -12.80
CA ASN A 168 3.18 19.58 -13.31
C ASN A 168 3.99 20.58 -12.53
#